data_6b684dc950883397556408efa534933b
#
_entry.id   6b684dc950883397556408efa534933b
#
_cell.length_a   1.000
_cell.length_b   1.000
_cell.length_c   1.000
_cell.angle_alpha   90.00
_cell.angle_beta   90.00
_cell.angle_gamma   90.00
#
_symmetry.space_group_name_H-M   'P 1'
#
loop_
_entity.id
_entity.type
_entity.pdbx_description
1 polymer ?
#
loop_
_entity_poly.entity_id
_entity_poly.type
_entity_poly.pdbx_seq_one_letter_code
_entity_poly.pdbx_strand_id
1 'polypeptide(L)'
;MSRIAQIFRYPIKGLSPEPLSKVELSPGRTIPLDRAFAVAHGSTEFDAAKPKFLPKSKFLMLARNERLAALRSRYLEESQELVIERDGKQVARGRLDQPVGRQMIEQFFAAYLSSEVRGSPKLVRGQIAGNPAHTFSDVPQHCLSLINISSLRELERVMKTPIDPMRFRANVYFDTGLPW
;
A
#
# COMPACT_ATOMS: atom_id res chain seq x y z
N MET A 1 -13.25 -5.35 27.17
CA MET A 1 -12.68 -6.45 26.34
C MET A 1 -12.01 -5.84 25.14
N SER A 2 -10.79 -6.26 24.85
CA SER A 2 -10.10 -5.86 23.62
C SER A 2 -10.76 -6.52 22.40
N ARG A 3 -10.90 -5.76 21.32
CA ARG A 3 -11.49 -6.27 20.07
C ARG A 3 -10.74 -5.73 18.86
N ILE A 4 -10.65 -6.53 17.80
CA ILE A 4 -10.22 -6.06 16.49
C ILE A 4 -11.41 -5.31 15.87
N ALA A 5 -11.19 -4.06 15.51
CA ALA A 5 -12.19 -3.21 14.87
C ALA A 5 -12.14 -3.34 13.34
N GLN A 6 -10.94 -3.32 12.76
CA GLN A 6 -10.74 -3.37 11.31
C GLN A 6 -9.39 -4.02 10.98
N ILE A 7 -9.34 -4.71 9.85
CA ILE A 7 -8.12 -5.25 9.26
C ILE A 7 -8.00 -4.72 7.84
N PHE A 8 -6.81 -4.26 7.46
CA PHE A 8 -6.53 -3.78 6.11
C PHE A 8 -5.24 -4.37 5.57
N ARG A 9 -5.21 -4.55 4.26
CA ARG A 9 -3.98 -4.68 3.50
C ARG A 9 -3.88 -3.55 2.48
N TYR A 10 -2.70 -3.31 1.97
CA TYR A 10 -2.41 -2.27 0.99
C TYR A 10 -1.65 -2.89 -0.18
N PRO A 11 -2.31 -3.49 -1.17
CA PRO A 11 -1.62 -4.25 -2.22
C PRO A 11 -0.54 -3.43 -2.93
N ILE A 12 -0.83 -2.17 -3.20
CA ILE A 12 0.09 -1.25 -3.86
C ILE A 12 0.59 -0.20 -2.86
N LYS A 13 1.90 -0.05 -2.72
CA LYS A 13 2.50 1.02 -1.90
C LYS A 13 1.95 2.39 -2.30
N GLY A 14 1.49 3.16 -1.33
CA GLY A 14 0.98 4.53 -1.55
C GLY A 14 -0.46 4.62 -2.08
N LEU A 15 -1.14 3.51 -2.38
CA LEU A 15 -2.52 3.49 -2.85
C LEU A 15 -3.51 3.04 -1.76
N SER A 16 -4.77 2.79 -2.16
CA SER A 16 -5.89 2.55 -1.25
C SER A 16 -5.72 1.30 -0.37
N PRO A 17 -6.29 1.31 0.84
CA PRO A 17 -6.48 0.12 1.64
C PRO A 17 -7.55 -0.79 1.04
N GLU A 18 -7.42 -2.08 1.30
CA GLU A 18 -8.45 -3.09 1.09
C GLU A 18 -8.85 -3.68 2.44
N PRO A 19 -10.13 -3.59 2.83
CA PRO A 19 -10.60 -4.16 4.08
C PRO A 19 -10.65 -5.68 3.99
N LEU A 20 -10.30 -6.37 5.08
CA LEU A 20 -10.36 -7.81 5.20
C LEU A 20 -11.27 -8.19 6.38
N SER A 21 -12.16 -9.15 6.19
CA SER A 21 -12.97 -9.71 7.28
C SER A 21 -12.16 -10.62 8.20
N LYS A 22 -11.18 -11.31 7.63
CA LYS A 22 -10.23 -12.18 8.31
C LYS A 22 -8.95 -12.29 7.52
N VAL A 23 -7.87 -12.69 8.18
CA VAL A 23 -6.58 -12.99 7.54
C VAL A 23 -5.87 -14.08 8.32
N GLU A 24 -5.21 -14.97 7.61
CA GLU A 24 -4.30 -15.95 8.17
C GLU A 24 -2.88 -15.36 8.22
N LEU A 25 -2.27 -15.44 9.39
CA LEU A 25 -0.92 -14.94 9.62
C LEU A 25 0.07 -16.09 9.68
N SER A 26 1.21 -15.90 9.03
CA SER A 26 2.33 -16.83 9.07
C SER A 26 3.54 -16.17 9.73
N PRO A 27 4.26 -16.85 10.61
CA PRO A 27 5.47 -16.32 11.24
C PRO A 27 6.50 -15.82 10.21
N GLY A 28 7.06 -14.65 10.45
CA GLY A 28 8.06 -14.05 9.57
C GLY A 28 7.50 -13.48 8.24
N ARG A 29 6.17 -13.39 8.09
CA ARG A 29 5.50 -12.87 6.91
C ARG A 29 4.60 -11.68 7.24
N THR A 30 4.37 -10.84 6.25
CA THR A 30 3.32 -9.81 6.32
C THR A 30 1.95 -10.41 5.97
N ILE A 31 0.90 -9.64 6.11
CA ILE A 31 -0.42 -10.00 5.54
C ILE A 31 -0.24 -10.33 4.04
N PRO A 32 -0.87 -11.41 3.54
CA PRO A 32 -0.81 -11.75 2.12
C PRO A 32 -1.16 -10.55 1.22
N LEU A 33 -0.33 -10.32 0.23
CA LEU A 33 -0.41 -9.19 -0.72
C LEU A 33 -0.23 -7.78 -0.10
N ASP A 34 0.07 -7.66 1.17
CA ASP A 34 0.34 -6.33 1.75
C ASP A 34 1.63 -5.75 1.18
N ARG A 35 1.53 -4.59 0.52
CA ARG A 35 2.61 -3.89 -0.20
C ARG A 35 3.39 -4.82 -1.16
N ALA A 36 2.65 -5.73 -1.82
CA ALA A 36 3.21 -6.66 -2.80
C ALA A 36 3.73 -5.96 -4.05
N PHE A 37 3.20 -4.78 -4.34
CA PHE A 37 3.57 -3.97 -5.49
C PHE A 37 3.94 -2.55 -5.07
N ALA A 38 4.78 -1.91 -5.89
CA ALA A 38 5.07 -0.49 -5.78
C ALA A 38 5.30 0.12 -7.15
N VAL A 39 5.08 1.43 -7.28
CA VAL A 39 5.47 2.18 -8.46
C VAL A 39 6.78 2.89 -8.16
N ALA A 40 7.84 2.41 -8.78
CA ALA A 40 9.20 2.94 -8.62
C ALA A 40 9.46 4.11 -9.58
N HIS A 41 10.30 5.05 -9.18
CA HIS A 41 10.82 6.05 -10.11
C HIS A 41 11.71 5.40 -11.17
N GLY A 42 11.77 5.96 -12.37
CA GLY A 42 12.49 5.38 -13.51
C GLY A 42 13.99 5.08 -13.26
N SER A 43 14.63 5.89 -12.41
CA SER A 43 16.02 5.69 -11.98
C SER A 43 16.21 4.63 -10.90
N THR A 44 15.13 3.97 -10.44
CA THR A 44 15.22 2.96 -9.40
C THR A 44 15.57 1.61 -10.02
N GLU A 45 16.65 1.02 -9.55
CA GLU A 45 17.02 -0.35 -9.87
C GLU A 45 16.36 -1.30 -8.85
N PHE A 46 15.65 -2.28 -9.33
CA PHE A 46 15.00 -3.31 -8.52
C PHE A 46 15.12 -4.67 -9.23
N ASP A 47 15.81 -5.60 -8.59
CA ASP A 47 15.90 -6.97 -9.05
C ASP A 47 14.87 -7.84 -8.33
N ALA A 48 13.83 -8.25 -9.05
CA ALA A 48 12.77 -9.09 -8.51
C ALA A 48 13.25 -10.52 -8.16
N ALA A 49 14.34 -11.00 -8.77
CA ALA A 49 14.92 -12.31 -8.47
C ALA A 49 15.72 -12.30 -7.15
N LYS A 50 16.30 -11.14 -6.80
CA LYS A 50 17.05 -10.94 -5.55
C LYS A 50 16.59 -9.64 -4.87
N PRO A 51 15.35 -9.57 -4.42
CA PRO A 51 14.78 -8.35 -3.90
C PRO A 51 15.52 -7.90 -2.63
N LYS A 52 15.87 -6.62 -2.60
CA LYS A 52 16.47 -5.96 -1.43
C LYS A 52 15.58 -4.82 -0.98
N PHE A 53 15.62 -4.53 0.32
CA PHE A 53 14.96 -3.35 0.85
C PHE A 53 15.51 -2.09 0.18
N LEU A 54 14.59 -1.21 -0.25
CA LEU A 54 14.90 0.10 -0.81
C LEU A 54 14.17 1.19 -0.02
N PRO A 55 14.80 2.35 0.21
CA PRO A 55 14.17 3.47 0.88
C PRO A 55 12.87 3.89 0.18
N LYS A 56 11.86 4.32 0.95
CA LYS A 56 10.56 4.76 0.40
C LYS A 56 10.67 5.87 -0.64
N SER A 57 11.74 6.67 -0.61
CA SER A 57 12.02 7.73 -1.60
C SER A 57 12.30 7.23 -3.03
N LYS A 58 12.50 5.92 -3.21
CA LYS A 58 12.65 5.29 -4.52
C LYS A 58 11.30 5.01 -5.21
N PHE A 59 10.20 5.13 -4.47
CA PHE A 59 8.85 4.82 -4.93
C PHE A 59 7.93 6.03 -4.84
N LEU A 60 6.82 5.98 -5.57
CA LEU A 60 5.72 6.89 -5.34
C LEU A 60 5.16 6.66 -3.93
N MET A 61 4.94 7.75 -3.21
CA MET A 61 4.46 7.71 -1.81
C MET A 61 3.61 8.92 -1.47
N LEU A 62 2.58 8.73 -0.65
CA LEU A 62 1.64 9.79 -0.25
C LEU A 62 2.32 11.02 0.35
N ALA A 63 3.40 10.83 1.11
CA ALA A 63 4.13 11.94 1.74
C ALA A 63 4.80 12.92 0.76
N ARG A 64 4.93 12.55 -0.52
CA ARG A 64 5.48 13.43 -1.58
C ARG A 64 4.54 13.61 -2.75
N ASN A 65 3.68 12.64 -2.98
CA ASN A 65 2.77 12.61 -4.12
C ASN A 65 1.33 12.63 -3.57
N GLU A 66 0.93 13.76 -3.00
CA GLU A 66 -0.37 13.92 -2.33
C GLU A 66 -1.56 13.61 -3.24
N ARG A 67 -1.41 13.84 -4.55
CA ARG A 67 -2.42 13.53 -5.56
C ARG A 67 -2.81 12.03 -5.57
N LEU A 68 -1.96 11.14 -5.07
CA LEU A 68 -2.30 9.71 -4.91
C LEU A 68 -3.49 9.51 -3.96
N ALA A 69 -3.74 10.42 -3.03
CA ALA A 69 -4.86 10.34 -2.10
C ALA A 69 -6.24 10.47 -2.79
N ALA A 70 -6.28 11.10 -3.97
CA ALA A 70 -7.50 11.21 -4.78
C ALA A 70 -7.84 9.93 -5.56
N LEU A 71 -6.92 8.96 -5.61
CA LEU A 71 -7.13 7.70 -6.31
C LEU A 71 -7.75 6.66 -5.37
N ARG A 72 -8.65 5.86 -5.92
CA ARG A 72 -9.15 4.61 -5.31
C ARG A 72 -8.62 3.45 -6.11
N SER A 73 -8.05 2.47 -5.46
CA SER A 73 -7.49 1.31 -6.14
C SER A 73 -8.02 0.01 -5.56
N ARG A 74 -8.20 -0.99 -6.43
CA ARG A 74 -8.54 -2.38 -6.05
C ARG A 74 -7.67 -3.33 -6.84
N TYR A 75 -7.11 -4.31 -6.16
CA TYR A 75 -6.40 -5.41 -6.79
C TYR A 75 -7.27 -6.66 -6.80
N LEU A 76 -7.66 -7.10 -7.98
CA LEU A 76 -8.48 -8.28 -8.20
C LEU A 76 -7.56 -9.50 -8.33
N GLU A 77 -7.49 -10.32 -7.27
CA GLU A 77 -6.53 -11.43 -7.18
C GLU A 77 -6.72 -12.49 -8.26
N GLU A 78 -7.98 -12.88 -8.54
CA GLU A 78 -8.30 -13.93 -9.51
C GLU A 78 -7.83 -13.57 -10.92
N SER A 79 -8.06 -12.32 -11.33
CA SER A 79 -7.64 -11.82 -12.65
C SER A 79 -6.27 -11.16 -12.65
N GLN A 80 -5.65 -10.98 -11.49
CA GLN A 80 -4.40 -10.23 -11.27
C GLN A 80 -4.45 -8.80 -11.83
N GLU A 81 -5.61 -8.18 -11.78
CA GLU A 81 -5.84 -6.84 -12.31
C GLU A 81 -5.79 -5.77 -11.23
N LEU A 82 -5.14 -4.67 -11.56
CA LEU A 82 -5.26 -3.42 -10.81
C LEU A 82 -6.28 -2.51 -11.50
N VAL A 83 -7.29 -2.10 -10.77
CA VAL A 83 -8.26 -1.09 -11.20
C VAL A 83 -8.02 0.17 -10.39
N ILE A 84 -7.90 1.32 -11.08
CA ILE A 84 -7.73 2.63 -10.46
C ILE A 84 -8.90 3.52 -10.86
N GLU A 85 -9.52 4.12 -9.87
CA GLU A 85 -10.65 5.04 -10.02
C GLU A 85 -10.29 6.42 -9.46
N ARG A 86 -10.87 7.44 -10.06
CA ARG A 86 -10.85 8.82 -9.57
C ARG A 86 -12.23 9.41 -9.74
N ASP A 87 -12.75 10.06 -8.70
CA ASP A 87 -14.08 10.69 -8.70
C ASP A 87 -15.20 9.74 -9.17
N GLY A 88 -15.11 8.46 -8.74
CA GLY A 88 -16.06 7.40 -9.09
C GLY A 88 -15.95 6.86 -10.53
N LYS A 89 -14.95 7.30 -11.31
CA LYS A 89 -14.73 6.82 -12.69
C LYS A 89 -13.43 6.03 -12.78
N GLN A 90 -13.45 4.92 -13.49
CA GLN A 90 -12.26 4.16 -13.81
C GLN A 90 -11.34 4.99 -14.71
N VAL A 91 -10.11 5.22 -14.27
CA VAL A 91 -9.09 6.00 -15.00
C VAL A 91 -7.93 5.14 -15.49
N ALA A 92 -7.71 3.97 -14.89
CA ALA A 92 -6.76 2.99 -15.38
C ALA A 92 -7.17 1.57 -14.97
N ARG A 93 -6.79 0.59 -15.80
CA ARG A 93 -6.94 -0.84 -15.52
C ARG A 93 -5.84 -1.60 -16.25
N GLY A 94 -5.27 -2.63 -15.59
CA GLY A 94 -4.26 -3.47 -16.22
C GLY A 94 -3.99 -4.74 -15.44
N ARG A 95 -3.74 -5.84 -16.16
CA ARG A 95 -3.28 -7.10 -15.59
C ARG A 95 -1.81 -6.99 -15.22
N LEU A 96 -1.49 -7.17 -13.94
CA LEU A 96 -0.13 -6.98 -13.43
C LEU A 96 0.81 -8.18 -13.69
N ASP A 97 0.25 -9.33 -14.07
CA ASP A 97 0.99 -10.50 -14.54
C ASP A 97 1.47 -10.36 -16.00
N GLN A 98 0.87 -9.42 -16.76
CA GLN A 98 1.18 -9.20 -18.17
C GLN A 98 1.97 -7.90 -18.41
N PRO A 99 2.98 -7.90 -19.28
CA PRO A 99 3.77 -6.71 -19.60
C PRO A 99 2.91 -5.52 -20.06
N VAL A 100 1.96 -5.76 -20.95
CA VAL A 100 1.07 -4.71 -21.48
C VAL A 100 0.23 -4.08 -20.38
N GLY A 101 -0.35 -4.90 -19.49
CA GLY A 101 -1.15 -4.39 -18.39
C GLY A 101 -0.32 -3.55 -17.39
N ARG A 102 0.92 -3.96 -17.10
CA ARG A 102 1.85 -3.14 -16.29
C ARG A 102 2.16 -1.82 -16.98
N GLN A 103 2.45 -1.85 -18.28
CA GLN A 103 2.75 -0.66 -19.06
C GLN A 103 1.58 0.35 -19.05
N MET A 104 0.33 -0.12 -19.15
CA MET A 104 -0.84 0.76 -19.04
C MET A 104 -0.91 1.48 -17.70
N ILE A 105 -0.63 0.78 -16.61
CA ILE A 105 -0.58 1.38 -15.26
C ILE A 105 0.60 2.36 -15.13
N GLU A 106 1.76 2.02 -15.66
CA GLU A 106 2.95 2.89 -15.66
C GLU A 106 2.70 4.18 -16.44
N GLN A 107 2.11 4.09 -17.63
CA GLN A 107 1.72 5.25 -18.44
C GLN A 107 0.70 6.13 -17.74
N PHE A 108 -0.29 5.53 -17.06
CA PHE A 108 -1.24 6.28 -16.26
C PHE A 108 -0.51 7.11 -15.19
N PHE A 109 0.40 6.52 -14.41
CA PHE A 109 1.12 7.27 -13.38
C PHE A 109 2.07 8.32 -13.96
N ALA A 110 2.71 8.03 -15.11
CA ALA A 110 3.53 9.00 -15.82
C ALA A 110 2.72 10.24 -16.22
N ALA A 111 1.53 10.06 -16.75
CA ALA A 111 0.64 11.15 -17.14
C ALA A 111 0.02 11.85 -15.91
N TYR A 112 -0.48 11.07 -14.95
CA TYR A 112 -1.19 11.60 -13.79
C TYR A 112 -0.31 12.43 -12.86
N LEU A 113 0.93 11.99 -12.61
CA LEU A 113 1.86 12.68 -11.72
C LEU A 113 2.90 13.53 -12.45
N SER A 114 3.04 13.36 -13.76
CA SER A 114 3.90 14.16 -14.65
C SER A 114 5.24 14.59 -14.02
N SER A 115 5.35 15.84 -13.53
CA SER A 115 6.57 16.40 -12.94
C SER A 115 7.01 15.78 -11.60
N GLU A 116 6.12 15.06 -10.92
CA GLU A 116 6.43 14.42 -9.63
C GLU A 116 7.18 13.08 -9.80
N VAL A 117 7.09 12.47 -10.98
CA VAL A 117 7.78 11.22 -11.32
C VAL A 117 9.14 11.52 -11.91
N ARG A 118 10.18 10.90 -11.37
CA ARG A 118 11.54 11.02 -11.88
C ARG A 118 11.80 9.92 -12.90
N GLY A 119 11.82 10.28 -14.18
CA GLY A 119 11.93 9.34 -15.30
C GLY A 119 10.64 8.52 -15.52
N SER A 120 10.68 7.49 -16.35
CA SER A 120 9.54 6.63 -16.63
C SER A 120 9.25 5.74 -15.42
N PRO A 121 8.06 5.82 -14.79
CA PRO A 121 7.73 4.98 -13.64
C PRO A 121 7.70 3.51 -14.04
N LYS A 122 8.03 2.64 -13.09
CA LYS A 122 8.03 1.19 -13.25
C LYS A 122 7.18 0.54 -12.17
N LEU A 123 6.23 -0.29 -12.56
CA LEU A 123 5.50 -1.12 -11.60
C LEU A 123 6.35 -2.34 -11.24
N VAL A 124 6.76 -2.42 -10.00
CA VAL A 124 7.59 -3.52 -9.49
C VAL A 124 6.77 -4.42 -8.57
N ARG A 125 7.06 -5.72 -8.62
CA ARG A 125 6.42 -6.76 -7.80
C ARG A 125 7.44 -7.36 -6.85
N GLY A 126 7.13 -7.37 -5.56
CA GLY A 126 7.97 -7.93 -4.51
C GLY A 126 7.72 -9.42 -4.24
N GLN A 127 6.50 -9.89 -4.51
CA GLN A 127 6.12 -11.28 -4.27
C GLN A 127 6.20 -12.07 -5.56
N ILE A 128 7.16 -12.99 -5.64
CA ILE A 128 7.30 -13.96 -6.73
C ILE A 128 7.08 -15.35 -6.14
N ALA A 129 6.38 -16.22 -6.86
CA ALA A 129 6.16 -17.60 -6.44
C ALA A 129 7.50 -18.29 -6.13
N GLY A 130 7.61 -18.91 -4.95
CA GLY A 130 8.80 -19.62 -4.51
C GLY A 130 9.87 -18.78 -3.78
N ASN A 131 9.74 -17.46 -3.74
CA ASN A 131 10.64 -16.58 -2.98
C ASN A 131 9.98 -16.14 -1.66
N PRO A 132 10.71 -16.04 -0.51
CA PRO A 132 10.15 -15.40 0.67
C PRO A 132 9.65 -14.01 0.29
N ALA A 133 8.41 -13.72 0.66
CA ALA A 133 7.66 -12.58 0.16
C ALA A 133 8.38 -11.26 0.51
N HIS A 134 9.05 -10.66 -0.45
CA HIS A 134 9.51 -9.28 -0.32
C HIS A 134 8.30 -8.35 -0.36
N THR A 135 8.25 -7.37 0.53
CA THR A 135 7.21 -6.34 0.55
C THR A 135 7.85 -4.96 0.45
N PHE A 136 7.13 -4.02 -0.16
CA PHE A 136 7.54 -2.63 -0.25
C PHE A 136 7.10 -1.83 0.99
N SER A 137 7.27 -2.44 2.16
CA SER A 137 7.05 -1.80 3.46
C SER A 137 8.00 -0.60 3.65
N ASP A 138 7.70 0.27 4.61
CA ASP A 138 8.57 1.40 4.97
C ASP A 138 9.74 0.97 5.88
N VAL A 139 9.70 -0.27 6.38
CA VAL A 139 10.75 -0.89 7.19
C VAL A 139 11.18 -2.22 6.56
N PRO A 140 12.45 -2.64 6.74
CA PRO A 140 12.95 -3.88 6.14
C PRO A 140 12.36 -5.15 6.79
N GLN A 141 11.82 -5.05 8.00
CA GLN A 141 11.24 -6.17 8.73
C GLN A 141 9.86 -6.53 8.19
N HIS A 142 9.55 -7.83 8.16
CA HIS A 142 8.19 -8.30 7.90
C HIS A 142 7.37 -8.19 9.18
N CYS A 143 6.61 -7.13 9.32
CA CYS A 143 5.81 -6.85 10.50
C CYS A 143 4.39 -6.37 10.11
N LEU A 144 3.51 -6.40 11.11
CA LEU A 144 2.19 -5.78 11.05
C LEU A 144 2.23 -4.46 11.81
N SER A 145 1.55 -3.46 11.28
CA SER A 145 1.31 -2.22 12.00
C SER A 145 -0.03 -2.31 12.72
N LEU A 146 -0.01 -1.99 14.01
CA LEU A 146 -1.16 -2.04 14.91
C LEU A 146 -1.45 -0.64 15.44
N ILE A 147 -2.72 -0.26 15.47
CA ILE A 147 -3.18 1.01 16.06
C ILE A 147 -4.28 0.72 17.07
N ASN A 148 -4.10 1.22 18.30
CA ASN A 148 -5.16 1.23 19.30
C ASN A 148 -6.04 2.47 19.09
N ILE A 149 -7.31 2.25 18.75
CA ILE A 149 -8.29 3.34 18.52
C ILE A 149 -8.48 4.17 19.79
N SER A 150 -8.45 3.55 20.97
CA SER A 150 -8.52 4.28 22.24
C SER A 150 -7.37 5.27 22.41
N SER A 151 -6.16 4.93 21.96
CA SER A 151 -5.02 5.87 21.98
C SER A 151 -5.20 7.02 21.00
N LEU A 152 -5.81 6.78 19.82
CA LEU A 152 -6.14 7.85 18.89
C LEU A 152 -7.16 8.83 19.45
N ARG A 153 -8.21 8.33 20.11
CA ARG A 153 -9.20 9.18 20.79
C ARG A 153 -8.58 10.04 21.88
N GLU A 154 -7.61 9.50 22.61
CA GLU A 154 -6.89 10.28 23.62
C GLU A 154 -6.02 11.37 23.00
N LEU A 155 -5.36 11.07 21.88
CA LEU A 155 -4.64 12.09 21.09
C LEU A 155 -5.57 13.19 20.58
N GLU A 156 -6.73 12.84 20.02
CA GLU A 156 -7.75 13.80 19.58
C GLU A 156 -8.20 14.72 20.74
N ARG A 157 -8.42 14.13 21.92
CA ARG A 157 -8.81 14.87 23.12
C ARG A 157 -7.74 15.89 23.52
N VAL A 158 -6.46 15.49 23.50
CA VAL A 158 -5.33 16.36 23.86
C VAL A 158 -5.10 17.45 22.82
N MET A 159 -5.12 17.07 21.54
CA MET A 159 -4.86 17.99 20.43
C MET A 159 -6.05 18.86 20.06
N LYS A 160 -7.25 18.55 20.56
CA LYS A 160 -8.52 19.20 20.22
C LYS A 160 -8.79 19.24 18.71
N THR A 161 -8.32 18.22 17.98
CA THR A 161 -8.43 18.11 16.52
C THR A 161 -8.75 16.67 16.15
N PRO A 162 -9.73 16.41 15.28
CA PRO A 162 -10.03 15.07 14.78
C PRO A 162 -8.83 14.49 14.04
N ILE A 163 -8.58 13.20 14.24
CA ILE A 163 -7.51 12.47 13.59
C ILE A 163 -8.13 11.31 12.79
N ASP A 164 -8.04 11.36 11.47
CA ASP A 164 -8.42 10.21 10.65
C ASP A 164 -7.43 9.05 10.87
N PRO A 165 -7.89 7.90 11.42
CA PRO A 165 -7.04 6.74 11.65
C PRO A 165 -6.33 6.25 10.39
N MET A 166 -6.94 6.43 9.22
CA MET A 166 -6.40 5.97 7.94
C MET A 166 -5.10 6.68 7.53
N ARG A 167 -4.78 7.82 8.13
CA ARG A 167 -3.48 8.52 7.94
C ARG A 167 -2.29 7.65 8.34
N PHE A 168 -2.46 6.76 9.31
CA PHE A 168 -1.41 5.87 9.80
C PHE A 168 -1.21 4.65 8.91
N ARG A 169 -2.20 4.32 8.06
CA ARG A 169 -2.14 3.19 7.13
C ARG A 169 -1.76 1.88 7.81
N ALA A 170 -2.29 1.67 9.02
CA ALA A 170 -2.04 0.46 9.79
C ALA A 170 -2.77 -0.75 9.20
N ASN A 171 -2.23 -1.94 9.46
CA ASN A 171 -2.86 -3.18 9.04
C ASN A 171 -4.02 -3.57 9.96
N VAL A 172 -3.88 -3.36 11.27
CA VAL A 172 -4.91 -3.73 12.25
C VAL A 172 -5.23 -2.54 13.13
N TYR A 173 -6.51 -2.23 13.21
CA TYR A 173 -7.06 -1.29 14.16
C TYR A 173 -7.80 -2.09 15.23
N PHE A 174 -7.43 -1.91 16.47
CA PHE A 174 -8.03 -2.59 17.61
C PHE A 174 -8.45 -1.57 18.68
N ASP A 175 -9.33 -1.98 19.56
CA ASP A 175 -9.82 -1.13 20.63
C ASP A 175 -9.72 -1.90 21.95
N THR A 176 -9.01 -1.34 22.93
CA THR A 176 -8.87 -1.91 24.27
C THR A 176 -9.81 -1.25 25.27
N GLY A 177 -10.47 -0.16 24.89
CA GLY A 177 -11.22 0.71 25.82
C GLY A 177 -10.34 1.62 26.68
N LEU A 178 -9.01 1.43 26.64
CA LEU A 178 -8.03 2.23 27.37
C LEU A 178 -6.93 2.69 26.40
N PRO A 179 -6.45 3.94 26.48
CA PRO A 179 -5.28 4.37 25.73
C PRO A 179 -4.04 3.63 26.23
N TRP A 180 -3.09 3.35 25.29
CA TRP A 180 -1.83 2.59 25.49
C TRP A 180 -1.78 1.64 26.66
#